data_ed70425c68729ce75eb06734caea244b
#
_entry.id   ed70425c68729ce75eb06734caea244b
#
_cell.length_a   1.000
_cell.length_b   1.000
_cell.length_c   1.000
_cell.angle_alpha   90.00
_cell.angle_beta   90.00
_cell.angle_gamma   90.00
#
_symmetry.space_group_name_H-M   'P 1'
#
loop_
_entity.id
_entity.type
_entity.pdbx_description
1 polymer ?
#
loop_
_entity_poly.entity_id
_entity_poly.type
_entity_poly.pdbx_seq_one_letter_code
_entity_poly.pdbx_strand_id
1 'polypeptide(L)'
;MSHSSVPTRATILSLTGAIAIGFAGAAPAQPPSVVVQGEPQTVVHSVVRYGDLNLSEQRGRDKLVKRVRYTIDDMCDQHDDYFSALGLPDRDCVSSGWVSAQPQLDQVLSRGASSLTAASIVISVRR
;
A
#
# COMPACT_ATOMS: atom_id res chain seq x y z
N MET A 1 20.87 -42.33 -31.24
CA MET A 1 20.52 -43.67 -30.85
C MET A 1 19.24 -43.54 -30.07
N SER A 2 18.09 -43.53 -30.71
CA SER A 2 17.24 -44.65 -31.15
C SER A 2 16.60 -45.36 -29.96
N HIS A 3 15.34 -45.29 -29.86
CA HIS A 3 14.23 -46.20 -30.10
C HIS A 3 12.98 -45.69 -29.39
N SER A 4 11.94 -45.17 -29.99
CA SER A 4 10.85 -45.88 -30.69
C SER A 4 10.32 -47.11 -29.97
N SER A 5 9.08 -47.01 -29.47
CA SER A 5 8.10 -48.11 -29.55
C SER A 5 6.69 -47.64 -29.15
N VAL A 6 5.81 -47.53 -30.10
CA VAL A 6 4.36 -47.79 -30.09
C VAL A 6 4.22 -49.26 -30.50
N PRO A 7 3.22 -50.08 -30.16
CA PRO A 7 1.78 -49.86 -30.21
C PRO A 7 0.96 -50.62 -29.13
N THR A 8 -0.34 -50.50 -28.99
CA THR A 8 -1.31 -51.51 -29.49
C THR A 8 -2.74 -51.16 -29.02
N ARG A 9 -3.63 -51.21 -29.97
CA ARG A 9 -5.08 -51.13 -29.88
C ARG A 9 -5.68 -52.21 -28.99
N ALA A 10 -6.70 -51.88 -28.23
CA ALA A 10 -7.76 -52.81 -27.88
C ALA A 10 -9.10 -52.05 -27.80
N THR A 11 -9.90 -52.32 -28.80
CA THR A 11 -11.30 -51.98 -28.95
C THR A 11 -12.11 -52.88 -28.03
N ILE A 12 -12.91 -52.34 -27.11
CA ILE A 12 -14.02 -53.08 -26.52
C ILE A 12 -15.25 -52.17 -26.53
N LEU A 13 -16.18 -52.50 -27.41
CA LEU A 13 -17.56 -52.04 -27.38
C LEU A 13 -18.26 -52.68 -26.18
N SER A 14 -18.88 -51.91 -25.33
CA SER A 14 -19.98 -52.36 -24.47
C SER A 14 -21.01 -51.26 -24.33
N LEU A 15 -22.11 -51.48 -24.97
CA LEU A 15 -23.39 -50.84 -24.77
C LEU A 15 -23.88 -51.18 -23.36
N THR A 16 -24.24 -50.19 -22.52
CA THR A 16 -25.35 -50.37 -21.58
C THR A 16 -25.72 -49.05 -20.91
N GLY A 17 -26.98 -48.63 -21.06
CA GLY A 17 -27.84 -48.07 -20.02
C GLY A 17 -27.63 -46.61 -19.64
N ALA A 18 -28.38 -45.72 -20.29
CA ALA A 18 -28.63 -44.34 -19.82
C ALA A 18 -29.49 -44.37 -18.53
N ILE A 19 -28.91 -43.91 -17.42
CA ILE A 19 -29.68 -43.41 -16.30
C ILE A 19 -29.19 -41.94 -16.09
N ALA A 20 -29.94 -41.03 -16.68
CA ALA A 20 -29.76 -39.60 -16.43
C ALA A 20 -30.35 -39.26 -15.05
N ILE A 21 -29.55 -39.36 -14.00
CA ILE A 21 -29.89 -38.78 -12.71
C ILE A 21 -29.53 -37.30 -12.82
N GLY A 22 -30.56 -36.48 -13.05
CA GLY A 22 -30.44 -35.01 -13.02
C GLY A 22 -30.05 -34.56 -11.63
N PHE A 23 -28.75 -34.31 -11.42
CA PHE A 23 -28.31 -33.49 -10.29
C PHE A 23 -28.71 -32.05 -10.62
N ALA A 24 -29.84 -31.59 -10.04
CA ALA A 24 -30.13 -30.18 -9.91
C ALA A 24 -29.02 -29.60 -9.02
N GLY A 25 -27.96 -29.08 -9.65
CA GLY A 25 -26.90 -28.37 -8.99
C GLY A 25 -27.49 -27.10 -8.35
N ALA A 26 -27.66 -27.13 -7.03
CA ALA A 26 -27.89 -25.89 -6.29
C ALA A 26 -26.69 -25.00 -6.52
N ALA A 27 -26.87 -23.93 -7.30
CA ALA A 27 -25.87 -22.90 -7.46
C ALA A 27 -25.56 -22.31 -6.07
N PRO A 28 -24.28 -22.25 -5.64
CA PRO A 28 -23.95 -21.61 -4.39
C PRO A 28 -24.43 -20.15 -4.44
N ALA A 29 -25.30 -19.77 -3.53
CA ALA A 29 -25.73 -18.39 -3.37
C ALA A 29 -24.48 -17.57 -3.02
N GLN A 30 -24.00 -16.75 -3.93
CA GLN A 30 -22.93 -15.81 -3.65
C GLN A 30 -23.43 -14.80 -2.63
N PRO A 31 -22.67 -14.58 -1.54
CA PRO A 31 -23.05 -13.57 -0.57
C PRO A 31 -23.10 -12.20 -1.28
N PRO A 32 -24.04 -11.32 -0.94
CA PRO A 32 -24.15 -10.00 -1.54
C PRO A 32 -22.83 -9.25 -1.29
N SER A 33 -22.14 -8.89 -2.37
CA SER A 33 -20.96 -8.05 -2.27
C SER A 33 -21.42 -6.62 -1.99
N VAL A 34 -21.15 -6.13 -0.79
CA VAL A 34 -21.37 -4.72 -0.45
C VAL A 34 -20.22 -3.93 -1.09
N VAL A 35 -20.49 -3.26 -2.19
CA VAL A 35 -19.57 -2.28 -2.76
C VAL A 35 -19.69 -1.00 -1.95
N VAL A 36 -18.75 -0.77 -1.05
CA VAL A 36 -18.60 0.52 -0.39
C VAL A 36 -17.97 1.48 -1.39
N GLN A 37 -18.76 2.34 -1.99
CA GLN A 37 -18.26 3.46 -2.76
C GLN A 37 -17.75 4.51 -1.76
N GLY A 38 -16.43 4.46 -1.47
CA GLY A 38 -15.76 5.56 -0.79
C GLY A 38 -15.54 6.71 -1.78
N GLU A 39 -15.62 7.95 -1.31
CA GLU A 39 -15.21 9.09 -2.12
C GLU A 39 -13.76 8.91 -2.58
N PRO A 40 -13.42 9.30 -3.82
CA PRO A 40 -12.05 9.19 -4.32
C PRO A 40 -11.13 10.09 -3.51
N GLN A 41 -10.35 9.51 -2.62
CA GLN A 41 -9.35 10.22 -1.84
C GLN A 41 -8.13 10.50 -2.73
N THR A 42 -7.77 11.77 -2.85
CA THR A 42 -6.56 12.17 -3.54
C THR A 42 -5.35 11.94 -2.63
N VAL A 43 -4.35 11.18 -3.12
CA VAL A 43 -3.09 10.99 -2.42
C VAL A 43 -2.06 11.97 -2.98
N VAL A 44 -1.51 12.81 -2.11
CA VAL A 44 -0.45 13.76 -2.45
C VAL A 44 0.86 13.31 -1.80
N HIS A 45 1.97 13.48 -2.52
CA HIS A 45 3.30 13.08 -2.07
C HIS A 45 4.23 14.28 -1.95
N SER A 46 5.07 14.28 -0.93
CA SER A 46 6.17 15.23 -0.77
C SER A 46 7.45 14.52 -0.36
N VAL A 47 8.61 15.13 -0.66
CA VAL A 47 9.93 14.54 -0.41
C VAL A 47 10.71 15.42 0.56
N VAL A 48 11.05 14.86 1.72
CA VAL A 48 11.90 15.50 2.73
C VAL A 48 13.34 15.04 2.56
N ARG A 49 14.23 15.93 2.17
CA ARG A 49 15.67 15.65 2.05
C ARG A 49 16.37 15.86 3.39
N TYR A 50 17.34 15.00 3.70
CA TYR A 50 18.11 15.07 4.95
C TYR A 50 19.61 14.81 4.79
N GLY A 51 20.13 14.73 3.56
CA GLY A 51 21.55 14.47 3.31
C GLY A 51 22.51 15.54 3.85
N ASP A 52 21.98 16.71 4.22
CA ASP A 52 22.72 17.81 4.86
C ASP A 52 22.76 17.70 6.39
N LEU A 53 22.09 16.72 6.98
CA LEU A 53 21.98 16.56 8.42
C LEU A 53 22.93 15.49 8.97
N ASN A 54 23.64 15.83 10.05
CA ASN A 54 24.40 14.84 10.81
C ASN A 54 23.47 14.08 11.76
N LEU A 55 22.99 12.90 11.33
CA LEU A 55 22.07 12.07 12.11
C LEU A 55 22.74 11.32 13.27
N SER A 56 24.07 11.34 13.37
CA SER A 56 24.79 10.81 14.54
C SER A 56 24.57 11.72 15.76
N GLU A 57 24.29 12.99 15.53
CA GLU A 57 24.02 13.98 16.58
C GLU A 57 22.53 14.13 16.86
N GLN A 58 22.17 14.33 18.13
CA GLN A 58 20.78 14.58 18.53
C GLN A 58 20.19 15.78 17.80
N ARG A 59 20.95 16.86 17.67
CA ARG A 59 20.51 18.06 16.95
C ARG A 59 20.13 17.80 15.49
N GLY A 60 20.86 16.91 14.81
CA GLY A 60 20.56 16.51 13.43
C GLY A 60 19.26 15.72 13.34
N ARG A 61 19.05 14.78 14.27
CA ARG A 61 17.81 13.99 14.39
C ARG A 61 16.59 14.87 14.65
N ASP A 62 16.72 15.82 15.60
CA ASP A 62 15.63 16.76 15.92
C ASP A 62 15.28 17.65 14.73
N LYS A 63 16.28 18.08 13.94
CA LYS A 63 16.05 18.85 12.71
C LYS A 63 15.30 18.02 11.66
N LEU A 64 15.61 16.73 11.53
CA LEU A 64 14.89 15.84 10.60
C LEU A 64 13.41 15.71 11.00
N VAL A 65 13.14 15.42 12.28
CA VAL A 65 11.76 15.31 12.79
C VAL A 65 10.99 16.62 12.56
N LYS A 66 11.62 17.76 12.79
CA LYS A 66 11.01 19.07 12.50
C LYS A 66 10.70 19.25 11.01
N ARG A 67 11.60 18.89 10.11
CA ARG A 67 11.35 18.97 8.65
C ARG A 67 10.15 18.11 8.25
N VAL A 68 10.10 16.88 8.74
CA VAL A 68 8.96 15.98 8.48
C VAL A 68 7.66 16.60 8.97
N ARG A 69 7.63 17.12 10.20
CA ARG A 69 6.45 17.80 10.76
C ARG A 69 6.00 18.98 9.87
N TYR A 70 6.91 19.91 9.57
CA TYR A 70 6.57 21.06 8.74
C TYR A 70 6.05 20.68 7.36
N THR A 71 6.62 19.63 6.75
CA THR A 71 6.14 19.16 5.46
C THR A 71 4.73 18.57 5.55
N ILE A 72 4.42 17.83 6.62
CA ILE A 72 3.07 17.29 6.85
C ILE A 72 2.08 18.43 7.08
N ASP A 73 2.43 19.38 7.95
CA ASP A 73 1.58 20.53 8.26
C ASP A 73 1.32 21.35 6.98
N ASP A 74 2.35 21.67 6.19
CA ASP A 74 2.23 22.40 4.93
C ASP A 74 1.36 21.67 3.91
N MET A 75 1.47 20.33 3.81
CA MET A 75 0.63 19.53 2.93
C MET A 75 -0.83 19.50 3.37
N CYS A 76 -1.12 19.65 4.66
CA CYS A 76 -2.45 19.57 5.25
C CYS A 76 -3.12 20.93 5.46
N ASP A 77 -2.36 22.05 5.42
CA ASP A 77 -2.89 23.42 5.55
C ASP A 77 -3.59 23.92 4.27
N GLN A 78 -3.38 23.25 3.14
CA GLN A 78 -3.90 23.69 1.83
C GLN A 78 -5.36 23.27 1.56
N HIS A 79 -6.13 22.98 2.60
CA HIS A 79 -7.55 22.66 2.46
C HIS A 79 -8.43 23.89 2.60
N ASP A 80 -9.33 24.11 1.63
CA ASP A 80 -10.34 25.17 1.61
C ASP A 80 -11.56 24.84 2.51
N ASP A 81 -11.37 24.09 3.59
CA ASP A 81 -12.45 23.70 4.47
C ASP A 81 -12.54 24.60 5.74
N TYR A 82 -13.60 24.37 6.51
CA TYR A 82 -13.90 25.14 7.73
C TYR A 82 -12.76 25.15 8.77
N PHE A 83 -11.98 24.07 8.86
CA PHE A 83 -10.88 23.94 9.81
C PHE A 83 -9.69 24.80 9.41
N SER A 84 -9.42 24.93 8.10
CA SER A 84 -8.43 25.84 7.55
C SER A 84 -8.74 27.31 7.88
N ALA A 85 -10.02 27.69 7.83
CA ALA A 85 -10.47 29.04 8.21
C ALA A 85 -10.23 29.34 9.70
N LEU A 86 -10.11 28.32 10.56
CA LEU A 86 -9.77 28.42 11.97
C LEU A 86 -8.27 28.28 12.24
N GLY A 87 -7.43 28.10 11.22
CA GLY A 87 -5.99 27.85 11.35
C GLY A 87 -5.66 26.51 12.00
N LEU A 88 -6.57 25.53 11.93
CA LEU A 88 -6.38 24.18 12.47
C LEU A 88 -6.11 23.22 11.32
N PRO A 89 -5.00 22.45 11.38
CA PRO A 89 -4.70 21.44 10.36
C PRO A 89 -5.75 20.31 10.42
N ASP A 90 -6.09 19.76 9.25
CA ASP A 90 -6.92 18.59 9.16
C ASP A 90 -6.24 17.40 9.87
N ARG A 91 -6.87 16.90 10.94
CA ARG A 91 -6.32 15.84 11.78
C ARG A 91 -6.15 14.52 11.03
N ASP A 92 -7.06 14.20 10.11
CA ASP A 92 -7.02 12.96 9.35
C ASP A 92 -5.89 13.02 8.31
N CYS A 93 -5.71 14.17 7.67
CA CYS A 93 -4.59 14.45 6.79
C CYS A 93 -3.26 14.32 7.55
N VAL A 94 -3.11 15.02 8.68
CA VAL A 94 -1.89 14.99 9.51
C VAL A 94 -1.59 13.58 10.00
N SER A 95 -2.61 12.84 10.46
CA SER A 95 -2.47 11.46 10.89
C SER A 95 -1.98 10.55 9.76
N SER A 96 -2.54 10.68 8.56
CA SER A 96 -2.11 9.90 7.39
C SER A 96 -0.66 10.20 7.00
N GLY A 97 -0.25 11.47 7.10
CA GLY A 97 1.13 11.90 6.88
C GLY A 97 2.12 11.24 7.84
N TRP A 98 1.79 11.21 9.12
CA TRP A 98 2.63 10.54 10.13
C TRP A 98 2.67 9.03 9.96
N VAL A 99 1.56 8.37 9.65
CA VAL A 99 1.52 6.93 9.35
C VAL A 99 2.46 6.59 8.19
N SER A 100 2.52 7.45 7.18
CA SER A 100 3.41 7.29 6.02
C SER A 100 4.90 7.55 6.36
N ALA A 101 5.17 8.58 7.17
CA ALA A 101 6.53 9.03 7.46
C ALA A 101 7.24 8.19 8.54
N GLN A 102 6.52 7.76 9.58
CA GLN A 102 7.10 7.16 10.78
C GLN A 102 7.98 5.93 10.52
N PRO A 103 7.58 4.91 9.74
CA PRO A 103 8.42 3.74 9.51
C PRO A 103 9.74 4.09 8.78
N GLN A 104 9.71 5.08 7.89
CA GLN A 104 10.90 5.56 7.20
C GLN A 104 11.81 6.35 8.15
N LEU A 105 11.22 7.18 9.02
CA LEU A 105 11.92 7.95 10.03
C LEU A 105 12.63 7.03 11.03
N ASP A 106 11.93 6.03 11.56
CA ASP A 106 12.49 5.04 12.49
C ASP A 106 13.65 4.27 11.85
N GLN A 107 13.49 3.89 10.58
CA GLN A 107 14.55 3.21 9.84
C GLN A 107 15.80 4.09 9.66
N VAL A 108 15.62 5.37 9.36
CA VAL A 108 16.71 6.33 9.17
C VAL A 108 17.40 6.63 10.51
N LEU A 109 16.62 6.83 11.57
CA LEU A 109 17.15 7.14 12.90
C LEU A 109 17.86 5.94 13.54
N SER A 110 17.42 4.71 13.28
CA SER A 110 18.05 3.49 13.81
C SER A 110 19.36 3.14 13.09
N ARG A 111 19.45 3.42 11.79
CA ARG A 111 20.66 3.13 10.99
C ARG A 111 21.79 4.14 11.21
N GLY A 112 21.48 5.32 11.75
CA GLY A 112 22.44 6.41 11.85
C GLY A 112 22.94 6.89 10.47
N ALA A 113 24.01 7.68 10.45
CA ALA A 113 24.56 8.30 9.24
C ALA A 113 25.20 7.32 8.21
N SER A 114 25.12 6.01 8.43
CA SER A 114 25.88 5.02 7.67
C SER A 114 25.33 4.66 6.28
N SER A 115 24.14 5.13 5.89
CA SER A 115 23.59 4.84 4.55
C SER A 115 23.23 6.11 3.80
N LEU A 116 24.21 6.68 3.13
CA LEU A 116 24.08 7.88 2.28
C LEU A 116 23.34 7.63 0.94
N THR A 117 22.76 6.45 0.73
CA THR A 117 22.22 6.08 -0.59
C THR A 117 20.82 6.60 -0.87
N ALA A 118 20.05 7.00 0.14
CA ALA A 118 18.74 7.62 -0.04
C ALA A 118 18.51 8.68 1.04
N ALA A 119 19.06 9.88 0.81
CA ALA A 119 18.97 10.98 1.76
C ALA A 119 17.60 11.69 1.71
N SER A 120 16.51 10.92 1.55
CA SER A 120 15.15 11.47 1.49
C SER A 120 14.10 10.51 2.06
N ILE A 121 13.06 11.10 2.65
CA ILE A 121 11.84 10.44 3.12
C ILE A 121 10.69 10.90 2.21
N VAL A 122 9.85 9.97 1.76
CA VAL A 122 8.65 10.28 0.98
C VAL A 122 7.44 10.25 1.90
N ILE A 123 6.75 11.38 2.01
CA ILE A 123 5.53 11.52 2.80
C ILE A 123 4.34 11.47 1.87
N SER A 124 3.33 10.70 2.24
CA SER A 124 2.05 10.60 1.53
C SER A 124 0.92 10.99 2.47
N VAL A 125 0.08 11.93 2.04
CA VAL A 125 -1.13 12.33 2.76
C VAL A 125 -2.37 12.02 1.91
N ARG A 126 -3.48 11.71 2.57
CA ARG A 126 -4.80 11.56 1.94
C ARG A 126 -5.58 12.85 2.18
N ARG A 127 -6.19 13.31 1.10
CA ARG A 127 -7.07 14.48 1.08
C ARG A 127 -8.43 14.11 0.55
#